data_c4f12d337a74956a55cac44a0dd68d44
#
_entry.id   c4f12d337a74956a55cac44a0dd68d44
#
_cell.length_a   1.000
_cell.length_b   1.000
_cell.length_c   1.000
_cell.angle_alpha   90.00
_cell.angle_beta   90.00
_cell.angle_gamma   90.00
#
_symmetry.space_group_name_H-M   'P 1'
#
loop_
_entity.id
_entity.type
_entity.pdbx_description
1 polymer ?
#
loop_
_entity_poly.entity_id
_entity_poly.type
_entity_poly.pdbx_seq_one_letter_code
_entity_poly.pdbx_strand_id
1 'polypeptide(L)'
;MKKVIKFFKQINRIFTKQGIWTRIAIIMGIILIILMIVNKSAVHKEGFVQREKFVVKKGGDIYDGFYSDIYDELVYDTVKNDFEVGEIKRLVQPSKKSKVLDVGCGKGHHVKLLEKAGYMVEGVDKSGAMIAGAKKKYPKCKFKEGDVLESMLYPQSSFTTITCLYFTIYYIKDKQQFLQNCYNWLMPGGYFVLHLVNRDKFDPILNAADPLYLVSAQKFAKTRITNSLVKFKDFQYKANFDLDKSKNLAKFDETFKDDTSGHVRQNNHTLFMEPQKEILSIAKNMGFILKGKVDMITTQYQYQYMYLLYKPR
;
A
#
# COMPACT_ATOMS: atom_id res chain seq x y z
N MET A 1 38.88 31.95 0.81
CA MET A 1 39.34 30.65 0.24
C MET A 1 40.66 30.16 0.83
N LYS A 2 41.76 30.93 0.87
CA LYS A 2 43.06 30.46 1.41
C LYS A 2 43.03 29.99 2.87
N LYS A 3 42.27 30.65 3.78
CA LYS A 3 42.14 30.26 5.20
C LYS A 3 41.43 28.88 5.36
N VAL A 4 40.42 28.60 4.56
CA VAL A 4 39.64 27.33 4.58
C VAL A 4 40.54 26.16 4.14
N ILE A 5 41.34 26.36 3.08
CA ILE A 5 42.25 25.33 2.57
C ILE A 5 43.34 25.03 3.61
N LYS A 6 43.87 26.08 4.31
CA LYS A 6 44.85 25.87 5.38
C LYS A 6 44.28 25.09 6.56
N PHE A 7 43.03 25.33 6.94
CA PHE A 7 42.33 24.61 7.98
C PHE A 7 42.13 23.12 7.62
N PHE A 8 41.65 22.82 6.40
CA PHE A 8 41.53 21.43 5.96
C PHE A 8 42.87 20.69 5.89
N LYS A 9 43.94 21.35 5.46
CA LYS A 9 45.29 20.75 5.47
C LYS A 9 45.76 20.42 6.90
N GLN A 10 45.43 21.27 7.85
CA GLN A 10 45.80 21.04 9.27
C GLN A 10 45.01 19.86 9.87
N ILE A 11 43.70 19.76 9.60
CA ILE A 11 42.88 18.62 10.02
C ILE A 11 43.41 17.33 9.41
N ASN A 12 43.67 17.32 8.09
CA ASN A 12 44.18 16.13 7.42
C ASN A 12 45.54 15.68 8.03
N ARG A 13 46.42 16.61 8.35
CA ARG A 13 47.71 16.31 8.98
C ARG A 13 47.56 15.71 10.39
N ILE A 14 46.57 16.15 11.17
CA ILE A 14 46.25 15.60 12.49
C ILE A 14 45.67 14.20 12.32
N PHE A 15 44.72 14.02 11.42
CA PHE A 15 44.04 12.75 11.13
C PHE A 15 45.03 11.67 10.65
N THR A 16 45.93 12.02 9.74
CA THR A 16 46.91 11.07 9.19
C THR A 16 47.98 10.61 10.19
N LYS A 17 48.21 11.38 11.28
CA LYS A 17 49.12 11.00 12.38
C LYS A 17 48.51 10.03 13.38
N GLN A 18 47.18 9.82 13.34
CA GLN A 18 46.51 8.91 14.26
C GLN A 18 46.66 7.44 13.87
N GLY A 19 46.62 6.54 14.83
CA GLY A 19 46.56 5.10 14.59
C GLY A 19 45.31 4.68 13.83
N ILE A 20 45.38 3.52 13.19
CA ILE A 20 44.28 3.04 12.31
C ILE A 20 42.96 2.94 13.06
N TRP A 21 42.95 2.47 14.28
CA TRP A 21 41.73 2.35 15.10
C TRP A 21 41.10 3.70 15.45
N THR A 22 41.96 4.71 15.75
CA THR A 22 41.49 6.08 16.01
C THR A 22 40.89 6.71 14.78
N ARG A 23 41.45 6.49 13.57
CA ARG A 23 40.89 6.96 12.30
C ARG A 23 39.54 6.32 12.05
N ILE A 24 39.38 5.01 12.26
CA ILE A 24 38.12 4.30 12.13
C ILE A 24 37.08 4.88 13.10
N ALA A 25 37.41 5.10 14.34
CA ALA A 25 36.51 5.68 15.33
C ALA A 25 36.05 7.11 14.94
N ILE A 26 36.97 7.94 14.44
CA ILE A 26 36.65 9.30 13.95
C ILE A 26 35.68 9.23 12.75
N ILE A 27 35.95 8.35 11.78
CA ILE A 27 35.09 8.18 10.61
C ILE A 27 33.69 7.70 11.04
N MET A 28 33.61 6.72 11.92
CA MET A 28 32.33 6.23 12.46
C MET A 28 31.58 7.34 13.21
N GLY A 29 32.27 8.15 14.03
CA GLY A 29 31.67 9.30 14.71
C GLY A 29 31.10 10.32 13.73
N ILE A 30 31.85 10.64 12.67
CA ILE A 30 31.37 11.55 11.61
C ILE A 30 30.15 10.96 10.88
N ILE A 31 30.17 9.67 10.54
CA ILE A 31 29.03 8.98 9.92
C ILE A 31 27.82 9.02 10.85
N LEU A 32 27.98 8.77 12.14
CA LEU A 32 26.89 8.86 13.12
C LEU A 32 26.33 10.28 13.22
N ILE A 33 27.19 11.31 13.22
CA ILE A 33 26.76 12.72 13.23
C ILE A 33 26.00 13.06 11.95
N ILE A 34 26.48 12.61 10.78
CA ILE A 34 25.80 12.81 9.49
C ILE A 34 24.45 12.09 9.52
N LEU A 35 24.38 10.86 9.99
CA LEU A 35 23.13 10.11 10.14
C LEU A 35 22.15 10.80 11.10
N MET A 36 22.65 11.37 12.20
CA MET A 36 21.83 12.16 13.14
C MET A 36 21.30 13.45 12.48
N ILE A 37 22.12 14.15 11.69
CA ILE A 37 21.74 15.37 10.98
C ILE A 37 20.73 15.03 9.87
N VAL A 38 20.97 13.98 9.07
CA VAL A 38 20.05 13.51 8.03
C VAL A 38 18.74 13.06 8.65
N ASN A 39 18.77 12.36 9.77
CA ASN A 39 17.57 11.93 10.50
C ASN A 39 16.79 13.11 11.13
N LYS A 40 17.50 14.19 11.55
CA LYS A 40 16.87 15.45 11.97
C LYS A 40 16.33 16.29 10.81
N SER A 41 16.95 16.19 9.63
CA SER A 41 16.54 16.89 8.40
C SER A 41 15.47 16.12 7.62
N ALA A 42 15.14 14.88 8.02
CA ALA A 42 13.98 14.18 7.51
C ALA A 42 12.75 15.04 7.85
N VAL A 43 12.23 15.62 6.80
CA VAL A 43 11.08 16.53 6.66
C VAL A 43 10.22 16.57 7.92
N HIS A 44 10.08 17.76 8.52
CA HIS A 44 8.98 18.04 9.44
C HIS A 44 7.69 17.67 8.69
N LYS A 45 7.16 16.50 8.97
CA LYS A 45 5.78 16.21 8.60
C LYS A 45 4.96 17.22 9.37
N GLU A 46 4.15 17.97 8.66
CA GLU A 46 3.11 18.77 9.29
C GLU A 46 2.35 17.83 10.22
N GLY A 47 2.52 18.00 11.51
CA GLY A 47 1.84 17.23 12.53
C GLY A 47 0.33 17.31 12.30
N PHE A 48 -0.45 16.58 13.05
CA PHE A 48 -1.90 16.56 12.99
C PHE A 48 -2.50 17.97 12.86
N VAL A 49 -2.75 18.43 11.62
CA VAL A 49 -3.43 19.71 11.36
C VAL A 49 -4.94 19.48 11.47
N GLN A 50 -5.40 19.03 12.63
CA GLN A 50 -6.84 18.99 12.91
C GLN A 50 -7.20 20.09 13.91
N ARG A 51 -8.34 20.77 13.67
CA ARG A 51 -8.82 21.83 14.55
C ARG A 51 -9.44 21.30 15.85
N GLU A 52 -10.00 20.09 15.80
CA GLU A 52 -10.69 19.45 16.90
C GLU A 52 -9.75 18.47 17.62
N LYS A 53 -9.87 18.42 18.97
CA LYS A 53 -9.07 17.48 19.77
C LYS A 53 -9.36 16.01 19.47
N PHE A 54 -10.57 15.71 19.03
CA PHE A 54 -11.00 14.36 18.70
C PHE A 54 -11.82 14.36 17.40
N VAL A 55 -11.39 13.56 16.43
CA VAL A 55 -12.04 13.42 15.11
C VAL A 55 -12.30 11.95 14.82
N VAL A 56 -13.51 11.63 14.36
CA VAL A 56 -13.85 10.28 13.86
C VAL A 56 -14.15 10.35 12.38
N LYS A 57 -13.49 9.47 11.61
CA LYS A 57 -13.69 9.32 10.16
C LYS A 57 -14.24 7.93 9.85
N LYS A 58 -15.13 7.84 8.85
CA LYS A 58 -15.77 6.58 8.44
C LYS A 58 -15.88 6.51 6.91
N GLY A 59 -15.87 5.29 6.38
CA GLY A 59 -16.06 5.07 4.94
C GLY A 59 -15.06 5.84 4.06
N GLY A 60 -15.58 6.52 3.03
CA GLY A 60 -14.74 7.30 2.12
C GLY A 60 -14.01 8.48 2.74
N ASP A 61 -14.54 9.05 3.83
CA ASP A 61 -13.94 10.21 4.50
C ASP A 61 -12.62 9.89 5.21
N ILE A 62 -12.31 8.61 5.39
CA ILE A 62 -11.03 8.15 5.95
C ILE A 62 -9.87 8.57 5.05
N TYR A 63 -10.05 8.43 3.74
CA TYR A 63 -9.01 8.64 2.74
C TYR A 63 -8.88 10.12 2.34
N ASP A 64 -8.75 11.00 3.34
CA ASP A 64 -8.51 12.44 3.19
C ASP A 64 -7.01 12.76 3.08
N GLY A 65 -6.67 14.06 3.09
CA GLY A 65 -5.28 14.53 2.99
C GLY A 65 -4.37 13.95 4.07
N PHE A 66 -4.84 13.94 5.34
CA PHE A 66 -4.07 13.37 6.45
C PHE A 66 -3.71 11.90 6.20
N TYR A 67 -4.73 11.08 5.86
CA TYR A 67 -4.49 9.65 5.66
C TYR A 67 -3.63 9.38 4.42
N SER A 68 -3.81 10.19 3.35
CA SER A 68 -2.95 10.13 2.18
C SER A 68 -1.48 10.40 2.52
N ASP A 69 -1.19 11.33 3.42
CA ASP A 69 0.18 11.69 3.77
C ASP A 69 0.90 10.57 4.55
N ILE A 70 0.20 9.90 5.47
CA ILE A 70 0.78 8.82 6.29
C ILE A 70 0.65 7.43 5.67
N TYR A 71 -0.15 7.27 4.60
CA TYR A 71 -0.49 5.96 4.02
C TYR A 71 0.75 5.12 3.64
N ASP A 72 1.75 5.77 3.07
CA ASP A 72 2.97 5.06 2.65
C ASP A 72 3.74 4.50 3.86
N GLU A 73 3.68 5.14 5.01
CA GLU A 73 4.36 4.65 6.22
C GLU A 73 3.62 3.49 6.87
N LEU A 74 2.30 3.43 6.68
CA LEU A 74 1.47 2.38 7.25
C LEU A 74 1.41 1.13 6.37
N VAL A 75 1.30 1.32 5.06
CA VAL A 75 0.84 0.26 4.13
C VAL A 75 1.83 -0.06 3.02
N TYR A 76 2.70 0.92 2.63
CA TYR A 76 3.60 0.70 1.51
C TYR A 76 4.70 -0.31 1.84
N ASP A 77 4.80 -1.33 1.00
CA ASP A 77 5.80 -2.38 1.08
C ASP A 77 6.41 -2.59 -0.32
N THR A 78 7.68 -2.22 -0.47
CA THR A 78 8.40 -2.32 -1.74
C THR A 78 8.52 -3.77 -2.21
N VAL A 79 8.83 -4.70 -1.28
CA VAL A 79 9.04 -6.13 -1.62
C VAL A 79 7.75 -6.75 -2.14
N LYS A 80 6.63 -6.46 -1.45
CA LYS A 80 5.31 -6.91 -1.88
C LYS A 80 4.94 -6.34 -3.24
N ASN A 81 5.10 -5.03 -3.44
CA ASN A 81 4.70 -4.36 -4.68
C ASN A 81 5.53 -4.84 -5.88
N ASP A 82 6.83 -5.01 -5.70
CA ASP A 82 7.72 -5.54 -6.75
C ASP A 82 7.38 -7.00 -7.10
N PHE A 83 7.05 -7.82 -6.10
CA PHE A 83 6.59 -9.19 -6.30
C PHE A 83 5.26 -9.22 -7.06
N GLU A 84 4.26 -8.44 -6.64
CA GLU A 84 2.95 -8.37 -7.31
C GLU A 84 3.09 -7.98 -8.78
N VAL A 85 3.88 -6.95 -9.08
CA VAL A 85 4.15 -6.53 -10.47
C VAL A 85 4.94 -7.59 -11.24
N GLY A 86 5.91 -8.25 -10.61
CA GLY A 86 6.64 -9.38 -11.19
C GLY A 86 5.71 -10.53 -11.58
N GLU A 87 4.78 -10.91 -10.71
CA GLU A 87 3.80 -11.97 -10.96
C GLU A 87 2.77 -11.57 -12.04
N ILE A 88 2.32 -10.32 -12.05
CA ILE A 88 1.45 -9.80 -13.12
C ILE A 88 2.16 -9.95 -14.47
N LYS A 89 3.42 -9.54 -14.58
CA LYS A 89 4.22 -9.69 -15.81
C LYS A 89 4.38 -11.15 -16.23
N ARG A 90 4.66 -12.03 -15.29
CA ARG A 90 4.86 -13.47 -15.55
C ARG A 90 3.58 -14.15 -16.04
N LEU A 91 2.45 -13.86 -15.38
CA LEU A 91 1.17 -14.55 -15.62
C LEU A 91 0.41 -13.99 -16.83
N VAL A 92 0.36 -12.67 -16.95
CA VAL A 92 -0.42 -11.98 -18.00
C VAL A 92 0.40 -11.81 -19.26
N GLN A 93 1.74 -11.76 -19.14
CA GLN A 93 2.68 -11.50 -20.24
C GLN A 93 2.26 -10.29 -21.09
N PRO A 94 2.01 -9.12 -20.47
CA PRO A 94 1.52 -7.98 -21.21
C PRO A 94 2.57 -7.48 -22.21
N SER A 95 2.10 -6.95 -23.34
CA SER A 95 2.93 -6.31 -24.36
C SER A 95 2.97 -4.78 -24.14
N LYS A 96 3.84 -4.08 -24.86
CA LYS A 96 3.87 -2.60 -24.87
C LYS A 96 2.55 -1.96 -25.34
N LYS A 97 1.69 -2.72 -26.02
CA LYS A 97 0.34 -2.28 -26.43
C LYS A 97 -0.73 -2.58 -25.39
N SER A 98 -0.37 -3.29 -24.32
CA SER A 98 -1.32 -3.63 -23.26
C SER A 98 -1.74 -2.39 -22.49
N LYS A 99 -3.07 -2.26 -22.31
CA LYS A 99 -3.69 -1.21 -21.50
C LYS A 99 -4.10 -1.80 -20.16
N VAL A 100 -3.51 -1.30 -19.11
CA VAL A 100 -3.72 -1.78 -17.73
C VAL A 100 -4.51 -0.74 -16.94
N LEU A 101 -5.54 -1.18 -16.24
CA LEU A 101 -6.27 -0.37 -15.25
C LEU A 101 -5.96 -0.91 -13.86
N ASP A 102 -5.47 -0.04 -12.98
CA ASP A 102 -5.27 -0.36 -11.55
C ASP A 102 -6.42 0.27 -10.74
N VAL A 103 -7.28 -0.59 -10.17
CA VAL A 103 -8.49 -0.20 -9.44
C VAL A 103 -8.18 -0.06 -7.95
N GLY A 104 -8.57 1.08 -7.36
CA GLY A 104 -8.19 1.43 -5.99
C GLY A 104 -6.69 1.68 -5.91
N CYS A 105 -6.17 2.45 -6.86
CA CYS A 105 -4.73 2.63 -7.05
C CYS A 105 -4.05 3.41 -5.90
N GLY A 106 -4.81 4.02 -4.99
CA GLY A 106 -4.30 4.80 -3.87
C GLY A 106 -3.29 5.85 -4.32
N LYS A 107 -2.07 5.81 -3.77
CA LYS A 107 -0.97 6.73 -4.13
C LYS A 107 -0.21 6.33 -5.40
N GLY A 108 -0.70 5.35 -6.18
CA GLY A 108 -0.24 5.06 -7.53
C GLY A 108 1.07 4.28 -7.64
N HIS A 109 1.50 3.56 -6.61
CA HIS A 109 2.76 2.81 -6.62
C HIS A 109 2.78 1.71 -7.69
N HIS A 110 1.71 0.90 -7.80
CA HIS A 110 1.58 -0.14 -8.83
C HIS A 110 1.51 0.45 -10.22
N VAL A 111 0.75 1.56 -10.38
CA VAL A 111 0.69 2.30 -11.65
C VAL A 111 2.10 2.70 -12.11
N LYS A 112 2.91 3.25 -11.19
CA LYS A 112 4.30 3.65 -11.51
C LYS A 112 5.19 2.47 -11.86
N LEU A 113 5.10 1.36 -11.14
CA LEU A 113 5.91 0.17 -11.40
C LEU A 113 5.54 -0.47 -12.74
N LEU A 114 4.25 -0.56 -13.06
CA LEU A 114 3.76 -1.09 -14.33
C LEU A 114 4.13 -0.16 -15.51
N GLU A 115 4.02 1.18 -15.33
CA GLU A 115 4.47 2.15 -16.34
C GLU A 115 5.97 2.05 -16.60
N LYS A 116 6.78 1.92 -15.54
CA LYS A 116 8.23 1.69 -15.65
C LYS A 116 8.56 0.38 -16.39
N ALA A 117 7.68 -0.61 -16.29
CA ALA A 117 7.79 -1.86 -17.04
C ALA A 117 7.39 -1.72 -18.53
N GLY A 118 6.93 -0.54 -18.95
CA GLY A 118 6.65 -0.21 -20.37
C GLY A 118 5.21 -0.42 -20.80
N TYR A 119 4.25 -0.54 -19.86
CA TYR A 119 2.82 -0.69 -20.18
C TYR A 119 2.09 0.65 -20.18
N MET A 120 0.98 0.74 -20.91
CA MET A 120 0.06 1.87 -20.83
C MET A 120 -0.86 1.65 -19.62
N VAL A 121 -0.63 2.41 -18.55
CA VAL A 121 -1.33 2.20 -17.27
C VAL A 121 -2.13 3.42 -16.90
N GLU A 122 -3.33 3.19 -16.39
CA GLU A 122 -4.17 4.18 -15.73
C GLU A 122 -4.57 3.67 -14.34
N GLY A 123 -4.46 4.51 -13.33
CA GLY A 123 -4.95 4.23 -11.98
C GLY A 123 -6.26 4.95 -11.72
N VAL A 124 -7.20 4.28 -11.07
CA VAL A 124 -8.46 4.87 -10.60
C VAL A 124 -8.62 4.66 -9.11
N ASP A 125 -9.02 5.72 -8.42
CA ASP A 125 -9.39 5.67 -7.00
C ASP A 125 -10.57 6.60 -6.73
N LYS A 126 -11.41 6.24 -5.77
CA LYS A 126 -12.56 7.05 -5.37
C LYS A 126 -12.16 8.29 -4.56
N SER A 127 -11.01 8.24 -3.90
CA SER A 127 -10.51 9.33 -3.08
C SER A 127 -9.76 10.37 -3.91
N GLY A 128 -10.29 11.58 -3.99
CA GLY A 128 -9.62 12.72 -4.61
C GLY A 128 -8.29 13.06 -3.92
N ALA A 129 -8.17 12.87 -2.60
CA ALA A 129 -6.94 13.10 -1.84
C ALA A 129 -5.85 12.09 -2.21
N MET A 130 -6.21 10.80 -2.36
CA MET A 130 -5.27 9.78 -2.84
C MET A 130 -4.80 10.08 -4.26
N ILE A 131 -5.71 10.45 -5.17
CA ILE A 131 -5.39 10.82 -6.54
C ILE A 131 -4.50 12.07 -6.59
N ALA A 132 -4.77 13.08 -5.76
CA ALA A 132 -3.91 14.27 -5.66
C ALA A 132 -2.50 13.88 -5.20
N GLY A 133 -2.39 13.03 -4.17
CA GLY A 133 -1.13 12.47 -3.70
C GLY A 133 -0.38 11.68 -4.77
N ALA A 134 -1.10 10.82 -5.53
CA ALA A 134 -0.54 10.05 -6.64
C ALA A 134 0.01 10.95 -7.76
N LYS A 135 -0.76 11.95 -8.19
CA LYS A 135 -0.34 12.93 -9.21
C LYS A 135 0.88 13.75 -8.76
N LYS A 136 0.92 14.16 -7.49
CA LYS A 136 2.07 14.87 -6.91
C LYS A 136 3.33 14.00 -6.93
N LYS A 137 3.20 12.71 -6.55
CA LYS A 137 4.32 11.77 -6.47
C LYS A 137 4.78 11.27 -7.84
N TYR A 138 3.84 11.04 -8.76
CA TYR A 138 4.10 10.47 -10.09
C TYR A 138 3.44 11.29 -11.20
N PRO A 139 3.92 12.52 -11.47
CA PRO A 139 3.25 13.47 -12.37
C PRO A 139 3.15 13.03 -13.84
N LYS A 140 3.94 12.02 -14.24
CA LYS A 140 3.92 11.46 -15.62
C LYS A 140 2.92 10.31 -15.80
N CYS A 141 2.44 9.73 -14.70
CA CYS A 141 1.46 8.63 -14.74
C CYS A 141 0.03 9.17 -14.88
N LYS A 142 -0.86 8.33 -15.38
CA LYS A 142 -2.28 8.68 -15.55
C LYS A 142 -3.09 8.23 -14.34
N PHE A 143 -3.83 9.17 -13.76
CA PHE A 143 -4.70 8.93 -12.62
C PHE A 143 -6.06 9.60 -12.81
N LYS A 144 -7.12 8.88 -12.50
CA LYS A 144 -8.51 9.34 -12.56
C LYS A 144 -9.17 9.16 -11.19
N GLU A 145 -9.89 10.18 -10.74
CA GLU A 145 -10.83 10.05 -9.64
C GLU A 145 -12.13 9.47 -10.17
N GLY A 146 -12.67 8.43 -9.52
CA GLY A 146 -13.91 7.81 -9.97
C GLY A 146 -14.34 6.62 -9.10
N ASP A 147 -15.64 6.38 -9.05
CA ASP A 147 -16.24 5.23 -8.37
C ASP A 147 -16.34 4.04 -9.34
N VAL A 148 -15.68 2.95 -9.03
CA VAL A 148 -15.67 1.72 -9.84
C VAL A 148 -17.03 1.00 -9.88
N LEU A 149 -18.01 1.44 -9.10
CA LEU A 149 -19.39 1.00 -9.21
C LEU A 149 -20.16 1.71 -10.32
N GLU A 150 -19.63 2.82 -10.86
CA GLU A 150 -20.22 3.51 -12.01
C GLU A 150 -19.91 2.76 -13.31
N SER A 151 -20.92 2.15 -13.93
CA SER A 151 -20.74 1.33 -15.13
C SER A 151 -20.20 2.11 -16.34
N MET A 152 -20.51 3.41 -16.41
CA MET A 152 -20.06 4.31 -17.49
C MET A 152 -18.72 4.97 -17.22
N LEU A 153 -18.01 4.60 -16.14
CA LEU A 153 -16.69 5.16 -15.79
C LEU A 153 -15.67 4.94 -16.91
N TYR A 154 -15.75 3.79 -17.57
CA TYR A 154 -14.96 3.44 -18.76
C TYR A 154 -15.82 2.79 -19.84
N PRO A 155 -15.45 2.97 -21.12
CA PRO A 155 -16.10 2.25 -22.24
C PRO A 155 -15.86 0.74 -22.13
N GLN A 156 -16.73 -0.04 -22.75
CA GLN A 156 -16.55 -1.48 -22.85
C GLN A 156 -15.25 -1.83 -23.62
N SER A 157 -14.64 -2.93 -23.25
CA SER A 157 -13.44 -3.47 -23.92
C SER A 157 -12.29 -2.44 -24.04
N SER A 158 -12.06 -1.64 -22.99
CA SER A 158 -11.02 -0.61 -22.95
C SER A 158 -9.66 -1.11 -22.50
N PHE A 159 -9.62 -2.19 -21.71
CA PHE A 159 -8.41 -2.66 -21.06
C PHE A 159 -8.10 -4.11 -21.39
N THR A 160 -6.81 -4.42 -21.55
CA THR A 160 -6.33 -5.80 -21.70
C THR A 160 -6.12 -6.49 -20.35
N THR A 161 -5.89 -5.68 -19.32
CA THR A 161 -5.65 -6.16 -17.94
C THR A 161 -6.27 -5.18 -16.95
N ILE A 162 -6.93 -5.70 -15.94
CA ILE A 162 -7.37 -4.94 -14.77
C ILE A 162 -6.71 -5.55 -13.53
N THR A 163 -6.25 -4.72 -12.61
CA THR A 163 -5.73 -5.12 -11.31
C THR A 163 -6.61 -4.54 -10.21
N CYS A 164 -6.90 -5.33 -9.18
CA CYS A 164 -7.54 -4.89 -7.94
C CYS A 164 -6.75 -5.54 -6.79
N LEU A 165 -5.81 -4.77 -6.26
CA LEU A 165 -4.81 -5.27 -5.35
C LEU A 165 -5.09 -4.87 -3.91
N TYR A 166 -4.41 -5.56 -2.98
CA TYR A 166 -4.53 -5.39 -1.55
C TYR A 166 -5.99 -5.49 -1.08
N PHE A 167 -6.45 -4.60 -0.20
CA PHE A 167 -7.79 -4.69 0.42
C PHE A 167 -8.90 -3.97 -0.36
N THR A 168 -8.63 -3.43 -1.54
CA THR A 168 -9.60 -2.64 -2.33
C THR A 168 -10.95 -3.35 -2.49
N ILE A 169 -10.96 -4.65 -2.85
CA ILE A 169 -12.18 -5.43 -3.04
C ILE A 169 -13.07 -5.48 -1.78
N TYR A 170 -12.45 -5.44 -0.59
CA TYR A 170 -13.18 -5.55 0.68
C TYR A 170 -13.85 -4.23 1.10
N TYR A 171 -13.50 -3.10 0.51
CA TYR A 171 -14.21 -1.84 0.68
C TYR A 171 -15.46 -1.74 -0.22
N ILE A 172 -15.59 -2.61 -1.20
CA ILE A 172 -16.69 -2.63 -2.16
C ILE A 172 -17.80 -3.54 -1.64
N LYS A 173 -18.97 -2.97 -1.28
CA LYS A 173 -20.11 -3.73 -0.82
C LYS A 173 -20.74 -4.54 -1.95
N ASP A 174 -21.03 -3.86 -3.08
CA ASP A 174 -21.62 -4.49 -4.27
C ASP A 174 -20.53 -5.09 -5.17
N LYS A 175 -20.08 -6.28 -4.81
CA LYS A 175 -19.07 -7.00 -5.59
C LYS A 175 -19.62 -7.49 -6.92
N GLN A 176 -20.93 -7.72 -7.01
CA GLN A 176 -21.56 -8.12 -8.25
C GLN A 176 -21.46 -7.01 -9.30
N GLN A 177 -21.88 -5.79 -8.96
CA GLN A 177 -21.76 -4.64 -9.84
C GLN A 177 -20.31 -4.34 -10.20
N PHE A 178 -19.42 -4.38 -9.22
CA PHE A 178 -17.99 -4.17 -9.44
C PHE A 178 -17.37 -5.16 -10.42
N LEU A 179 -17.61 -6.46 -10.22
CA LEU A 179 -17.07 -7.51 -11.08
C LEU A 179 -17.69 -7.45 -12.47
N GLN A 180 -18.99 -7.09 -12.59
CA GLN A 180 -19.65 -6.86 -13.87
C GLN A 180 -18.99 -5.69 -14.62
N ASN A 181 -18.70 -4.59 -13.93
CA ASN A 181 -18.02 -3.45 -14.54
C ASN A 181 -16.62 -3.84 -15.04
N CYS A 182 -15.82 -4.52 -14.21
CA CYS A 182 -14.52 -5.03 -14.61
C CYS A 182 -14.60 -5.96 -15.83
N TYR A 183 -15.59 -6.86 -15.84
CA TYR A 183 -15.82 -7.75 -16.98
C TYR A 183 -16.13 -6.98 -18.26
N ASN A 184 -17.00 -5.96 -18.19
CA ASN A 184 -17.37 -5.14 -19.34
C ASN A 184 -16.19 -4.31 -19.85
N TRP A 185 -15.38 -3.71 -18.96
CA TRP A 185 -14.22 -2.89 -19.33
C TRP A 185 -13.06 -3.71 -19.92
N LEU A 186 -12.97 -4.99 -19.57
CA LEU A 186 -11.98 -5.89 -20.16
C LEU A 186 -12.30 -6.23 -21.60
N MET A 187 -11.27 -6.25 -22.43
CA MET A 187 -11.32 -6.83 -23.79
C MET A 187 -11.56 -8.35 -23.72
N PRO A 188 -12.22 -8.96 -24.69
CA PRO A 188 -12.19 -10.41 -24.86
C PRO A 188 -10.74 -10.90 -24.92
N GLY A 189 -10.41 -11.96 -24.16
CA GLY A 189 -9.03 -12.43 -24.00
C GLY A 189 -8.22 -11.67 -22.94
N GLY A 190 -8.84 -10.72 -22.23
CA GLY A 190 -8.20 -9.95 -21.19
C GLY A 190 -8.16 -10.66 -19.83
N TYR A 191 -7.37 -10.12 -18.91
CA TYR A 191 -7.13 -10.69 -17.58
C TYR A 191 -7.52 -9.73 -16.47
N PHE A 192 -8.11 -10.28 -15.40
CA PHE A 192 -8.33 -9.56 -14.16
C PHE A 192 -7.50 -10.21 -13.05
N VAL A 193 -6.62 -9.43 -12.45
CA VAL A 193 -5.79 -9.84 -11.31
C VAL A 193 -6.43 -9.33 -10.03
N LEU A 194 -6.89 -10.24 -9.20
CA LEU A 194 -7.66 -9.94 -7.99
C LEU A 194 -6.94 -10.47 -6.75
N HIS A 195 -6.63 -9.58 -5.81
CA HIS A 195 -6.08 -9.95 -4.53
C HIS A 195 -7.20 -10.34 -3.55
N LEU A 196 -7.13 -11.53 -2.98
CA LEU A 196 -8.05 -12.02 -1.95
C LEU A 196 -7.27 -12.61 -0.78
N VAL A 197 -7.85 -12.48 0.42
CA VAL A 197 -7.28 -13.06 1.65
C VAL A 197 -8.15 -14.19 2.20
N ASN A 198 -7.53 -15.15 2.85
CA ASN A 198 -8.27 -16.03 3.73
C ASN A 198 -8.63 -15.24 4.99
N ARG A 199 -9.86 -14.76 5.06
CA ARG A 199 -10.35 -13.84 6.09
C ARG A 199 -10.22 -14.36 7.52
N ASP A 200 -10.14 -15.69 7.67
CA ASP A 200 -10.03 -16.34 8.98
C ASP A 200 -8.59 -16.46 9.47
N LYS A 201 -7.61 -16.37 8.55
CA LYS A 201 -6.21 -16.73 8.84
C LYS A 201 -5.19 -15.63 8.49
N PHE A 202 -5.52 -14.69 7.61
CA PHE A 202 -4.56 -13.63 7.23
C PHE A 202 -4.17 -12.78 8.44
N ASP A 203 -2.99 -12.19 8.39
CA ASP A 203 -2.54 -11.24 9.41
C ASP A 203 -3.17 -9.87 9.16
N PRO A 204 -4.02 -9.36 10.08
CA PRO A 204 -4.61 -8.03 9.95
C PRO A 204 -3.70 -6.91 10.44
N ILE A 205 -2.54 -7.24 11.00
CA ILE A 205 -1.59 -6.26 11.51
C ILE A 205 -0.82 -5.65 10.33
N LEU A 206 -0.74 -4.34 10.31
CA LEU A 206 0.04 -3.64 9.30
C LEU A 206 1.54 -3.90 9.49
N ASN A 207 2.30 -3.99 8.40
CA ASN A 207 3.75 -4.23 8.44
C ASN A 207 4.51 -3.20 9.27
N ALA A 208 4.04 -1.95 9.31
CA ALA A 208 4.61 -0.91 10.16
C ALA A 208 4.58 -1.25 11.66
N ALA A 209 3.71 -2.19 12.06
CA ALA A 209 3.58 -2.67 13.44
C ALA A 209 4.47 -3.88 13.73
N ASP A 210 5.15 -4.46 12.73
CA ASP A 210 6.03 -5.61 12.91
C ASP A 210 7.49 -5.12 13.14
N PRO A 211 8.02 -5.23 14.37
CA PRO A 211 9.32 -4.64 14.72
C PRO A 211 10.51 -5.33 14.04
N LEU A 212 10.34 -6.52 13.52
CA LEU A 212 11.46 -7.32 12.98
C LEU A 212 11.45 -7.46 11.46
N TYR A 213 10.38 -7.06 10.75
CA TYR A 213 10.23 -7.18 9.29
C TYR A 213 10.51 -8.58 8.69
N LEU A 214 10.88 -9.55 9.52
CA LEU A 214 11.35 -10.86 9.09
C LEU A 214 10.33 -11.97 9.29
N VAL A 215 9.49 -11.88 10.32
CA VAL A 215 8.49 -12.91 10.62
C VAL A 215 7.34 -12.28 11.40
N SER A 216 6.11 -12.40 10.88
CA SER A 216 4.92 -11.94 11.59
C SER A 216 4.78 -12.63 12.96
N ALA A 217 4.44 -11.85 13.99
CA ALA A 217 4.13 -12.34 15.32
C ALA A 217 3.00 -13.39 15.35
N GLN A 218 2.10 -13.37 14.35
CA GLN A 218 1.05 -14.36 14.17
C GLN A 218 1.57 -15.80 14.12
N LYS A 219 2.76 -16.00 13.55
CA LYS A 219 3.35 -17.32 13.37
C LYS A 219 3.58 -18.05 14.72
N PHE A 220 3.82 -17.29 15.77
CA PHE A 220 4.10 -17.82 17.12
C PHE A 220 2.92 -17.70 18.08
N ALA A 221 1.84 -17.07 17.67
CA ALA A 221 0.67 -16.85 18.51
C ALA A 221 -0.24 -18.07 18.55
N LYS A 222 -0.65 -18.51 19.75
CA LYS A 222 -1.65 -19.57 19.93
C LYS A 222 -3.05 -19.12 19.46
N THR A 223 -3.35 -17.84 19.60
CA THR A 223 -4.58 -17.21 19.15
C THR A 223 -4.23 -16.10 18.17
N ARG A 224 -5.12 -15.82 17.21
CA ARG A 224 -4.90 -14.76 16.23
C ARG A 224 -4.74 -13.42 16.92
N ILE A 225 -3.65 -12.71 16.61
CA ILE A 225 -3.43 -11.34 17.08
C ILE A 225 -4.24 -10.41 16.17
N THR A 226 -5.10 -9.59 16.76
CA THR A 226 -5.98 -8.66 16.03
C THR A 226 -5.79 -7.21 16.46
N ASN A 227 -4.92 -6.98 17.45
CA ASN A 227 -4.63 -5.65 17.99
C ASN A 227 -3.15 -5.34 17.82
N SER A 228 -2.84 -4.11 17.46
CA SER A 228 -1.48 -3.59 17.44
C SER A 228 -1.38 -2.20 18.05
N LEU A 229 -0.23 -1.90 18.64
CA LEU A 229 0.13 -0.58 19.13
C LEU A 229 1.55 -0.28 18.68
N VAL A 230 1.73 0.79 17.91
CA VAL A 230 3.02 1.23 17.39
C VAL A 230 3.27 2.66 17.81
N LYS A 231 4.48 2.95 18.26
CA LYS A 231 4.93 4.31 18.52
C LYS A 231 5.82 4.77 17.36
N PHE A 232 5.29 5.66 16.54
CA PHE A 232 6.06 6.40 15.56
C PHE A 232 6.81 7.56 16.23
N LYS A 233 7.59 8.30 15.46
CA LYS A 233 8.40 9.40 16.01
C LYS A 233 7.53 10.51 16.62
N ASP A 234 6.44 10.85 15.98
CA ASP A 234 5.62 12.03 16.30
C ASP A 234 4.19 11.66 16.72
N PHE A 235 3.80 10.38 16.62
CA PHE A 235 2.46 9.90 17.00
C PHE A 235 2.44 8.43 17.39
N GLN A 236 1.38 8.05 18.11
CA GLN A 236 1.06 6.67 18.44
C GLN A 236 -0.05 6.17 17.53
N TYR A 237 0.11 4.96 17.04
CA TYR A 237 -0.86 4.26 16.22
C TYR A 237 -1.37 3.01 16.93
N LYS A 238 -2.68 2.87 17.01
CA LYS A 238 -3.34 1.66 17.52
C LYS A 238 -4.31 1.17 16.47
N ALA A 239 -4.32 -0.14 16.22
CA ALA A 239 -5.30 -0.76 15.36
C ALA A 239 -5.98 -1.95 16.04
N ASN A 240 -7.23 -2.20 15.66
CA ASN A 240 -8.01 -3.36 16.08
C ASN A 240 -8.80 -3.89 14.90
N PHE A 241 -8.74 -5.20 14.68
CA PHE A 241 -9.49 -5.91 13.65
C PHE A 241 -10.47 -6.90 14.28
N ASP A 242 -11.74 -6.77 13.95
CA ASP A 242 -12.82 -7.65 14.41
C ASP A 242 -13.64 -8.16 13.21
N LEU A 243 -13.83 -9.48 13.11
CA LEU A 243 -14.52 -10.14 12.01
C LEU A 243 -15.81 -10.83 12.49
N ASP A 244 -16.96 -10.29 12.10
CA ASP A 244 -18.25 -10.98 12.18
C ASP A 244 -18.46 -11.88 10.97
N LYS A 245 -18.16 -13.19 11.14
CA LYS A 245 -18.27 -14.20 10.07
C LYS A 245 -19.71 -14.40 9.62
N SER A 246 -20.68 -14.20 10.48
CA SER A 246 -22.10 -14.43 10.18
C SER A 246 -22.65 -13.38 9.22
N LYS A 247 -22.10 -12.16 9.28
CA LYS A 247 -22.49 -11.04 8.44
C LYS A 247 -21.52 -10.76 7.29
N ASN A 248 -20.44 -11.54 7.18
CA ASN A 248 -19.34 -11.27 6.24
C ASN A 248 -18.77 -9.83 6.40
N LEU A 249 -18.76 -9.30 7.60
CA LEU A 249 -18.30 -7.95 7.89
C LEU A 249 -17.11 -7.95 8.84
N ALA A 250 -16.10 -7.14 8.54
CA ALA A 250 -15.07 -6.84 9.50
C ALA A 250 -15.03 -5.34 9.81
N LYS A 251 -14.71 -5.01 11.06
CA LYS A 251 -14.37 -3.68 11.52
C LYS A 251 -12.86 -3.62 11.67
N PHE A 252 -12.25 -2.61 11.10
CA PHE A 252 -10.86 -2.30 11.31
C PHE A 252 -10.78 -0.86 11.82
N ASP A 253 -10.52 -0.74 13.12
CA ASP A 253 -10.51 0.55 13.82
C ASP A 253 -9.07 0.98 14.05
N GLU A 254 -8.69 2.13 13.51
CA GLU A 254 -7.41 2.75 13.71
C GLU A 254 -7.54 3.97 14.61
N THR A 255 -6.57 4.18 15.48
CA THR A 255 -6.48 5.38 16.32
C THR A 255 -5.09 5.96 16.20
N PHE A 256 -5.03 7.23 15.85
CA PHE A 256 -3.81 8.03 15.79
C PHE A 256 -3.85 9.06 16.91
N LYS A 257 -2.80 9.11 17.73
CA LYS A 257 -2.64 10.10 18.77
C LYS A 257 -1.35 10.87 18.55
N ASP A 258 -1.47 12.15 18.31
CA ASP A 258 -0.32 13.05 18.20
C ASP A 258 0.36 13.25 19.55
N ASP A 259 1.66 13.04 19.63
CA ASP A 259 2.41 13.12 20.88
C ASP A 259 2.63 14.57 21.34
N THR A 260 2.53 15.55 20.43
CA THR A 260 2.78 16.96 20.71
C THR A 260 1.50 17.68 21.13
N SER A 261 0.45 17.58 20.31
CA SER A 261 -0.83 18.27 20.53
C SER A 261 -1.79 17.47 21.41
N GLY A 262 -1.58 16.16 21.54
CA GLY A 262 -2.51 15.23 22.17
C GLY A 262 -3.81 15.01 21.41
N HIS A 263 -3.91 15.53 20.17
CA HIS A 263 -5.07 15.33 19.31
C HIS A 263 -5.21 13.86 18.93
N VAL A 264 -6.45 13.39 18.85
CA VAL A 264 -6.77 12.00 18.52
C VAL A 264 -7.65 11.95 17.28
N ARG A 265 -7.25 11.12 16.32
CA ARG A 265 -8.06 10.76 15.17
C ARG A 265 -8.39 9.28 15.22
N GLN A 266 -9.64 8.94 15.01
CA GLN A 266 -10.12 7.58 14.89
C GLN A 266 -10.69 7.35 13.49
N ASN A 267 -10.21 6.30 12.81
CA ASN A 267 -10.74 5.84 11.54
C ASN A 267 -11.46 4.51 11.76
N ASN A 268 -12.74 4.44 11.41
CA ASN A 268 -13.54 3.23 11.52
C ASN A 268 -13.81 2.67 10.13
N HIS A 269 -13.02 1.70 9.70
CA HIS A 269 -13.20 1.01 8.43
C HIS A 269 -14.26 -0.08 8.56
N THR A 270 -15.06 -0.23 7.52
CA THR A 270 -15.99 -1.35 7.35
C THR A 270 -15.56 -2.13 6.11
N LEU A 271 -15.24 -3.40 6.30
CA LEU A 271 -14.80 -4.30 5.24
C LEU A 271 -15.87 -5.37 5.00
N PHE A 272 -16.28 -5.54 3.76
CA PHE A 272 -17.21 -6.58 3.31
C PHE A 272 -16.39 -7.80 2.92
N MET A 273 -16.24 -8.73 3.87
CA MET A 273 -15.26 -9.82 3.78
C MET A 273 -15.94 -11.18 3.55
N GLU A 274 -16.59 -11.34 2.41
CA GLU A 274 -17.06 -12.64 1.98
C GLU A 274 -15.88 -13.62 1.82
N PRO A 275 -16.09 -14.93 2.04
CA PRO A 275 -15.07 -15.94 1.76
C PRO A 275 -14.58 -15.87 0.31
N GLN A 276 -13.29 -16.16 0.09
CA GLN A 276 -12.70 -16.20 -1.26
C GLN A 276 -13.55 -16.99 -2.27
N LYS A 277 -14.07 -18.16 -1.83
CA LYS A 277 -14.91 -19.03 -2.67
C LYS A 277 -16.16 -18.30 -3.17
N GLU A 278 -16.77 -17.50 -2.34
CA GLU A 278 -17.97 -16.72 -2.65
C GLU A 278 -17.67 -15.65 -3.69
N ILE A 279 -16.62 -14.85 -3.48
CA ILE A 279 -16.19 -13.81 -4.42
C ILE A 279 -15.82 -14.42 -5.78
N LEU A 280 -15.08 -15.54 -5.78
CA LEU A 280 -14.71 -16.25 -7.01
C LEU A 280 -15.94 -16.88 -7.70
N SER A 281 -16.96 -17.30 -6.95
CA SER A 281 -18.23 -17.77 -7.53
C SER A 281 -18.97 -16.66 -8.25
N ILE A 282 -19.04 -15.46 -7.66
CA ILE A 282 -19.62 -14.28 -8.31
C ILE A 282 -18.86 -13.99 -9.61
N ALA A 283 -17.53 -13.96 -9.58
CA ALA A 283 -16.73 -13.74 -10.79
C ALA A 283 -16.97 -14.81 -11.86
N LYS A 284 -17.08 -16.07 -11.49
CA LYS A 284 -17.42 -17.17 -12.41
C LYS A 284 -18.79 -16.99 -13.04
N ASN A 285 -19.79 -16.59 -12.26
CA ASN A 285 -21.15 -16.34 -12.77
C ASN A 285 -21.21 -15.16 -13.78
N MET A 286 -20.24 -14.22 -13.69
CA MET A 286 -20.07 -13.15 -14.70
C MET A 286 -19.41 -13.63 -16.00
N GLY A 287 -18.87 -14.87 -16.02
CA GLY A 287 -18.18 -15.43 -17.18
C GLY A 287 -16.65 -15.44 -17.08
N PHE A 288 -16.08 -15.06 -15.94
CA PHE A 288 -14.63 -15.21 -15.73
C PHE A 288 -14.24 -16.68 -15.56
N ILE A 289 -13.08 -17.02 -16.10
CA ILE A 289 -12.43 -18.32 -15.93
C ILE A 289 -11.22 -18.14 -15.03
N LEU A 290 -11.14 -18.89 -13.92
CA LEU A 290 -9.97 -18.90 -13.07
C LEU A 290 -8.80 -19.62 -13.77
N LYS A 291 -7.69 -18.92 -14.01
CA LYS A 291 -6.49 -19.44 -14.69
C LYS A 291 -5.32 -19.70 -13.77
N GLY A 292 -5.29 -19.04 -12.62
CA GLY A 292 -4.17 -19.21 -11.69
C GLY A 292 -4.42 -18.59 -10.33
N LYS A 293 -3.57 -19.03 -9.39
CA LYS A 293 -3.51 -18.50 -8.02
C LYS A 293 -2.04 -18.40 -7.63
N VAL A 294 -1.64 -17.27 -7.11
CA VAL A 294 -0.30 -17.01 -6.57
C VAL A 294 -0.40 -16.84 -5.07
N ASP A 295 0.41 -17.57 -4.31
CA ASP A 295 0.53 -17.39 -2.87
C ASP A 295 1.54 -16.28 -2.57
N MET A 296 1.19 -15.35 -1.70
CA MET A 296 2.03 -14.22 -1.35
C MET A 296 2.94 -14.51 -0.14
N ILE A 297 3.05 -15.76 0.27
CA ILE A 297 3.83 -16.19 1.46
C ILE A 297 5.30 -15.75 1.36
N THR A 298 5.88 -15.71 0.16
CA THR A 298 7.28 -15.29 -0.07
C THR A 298 7.54 -13.82 0.26
N THR A 299 6.48 -13.01 0.29
CA THR A 299 6.51 -11.61 0.70
C THR A 299 5.99 -11.39 2.11
N GLN A 300 5.88 -12.47 2.90
CA GLN A 300 5.36 -12.49 4.28
C GLN A 300 3.85 -12.22 4.41
N TYR A 301 3.14 -12.06 3.31
CA TYR A 301 1.69 -11.93 3.28
C TYR A 301 1.02 -13.31 3.29
N GLN A 302 1.15 -14.03 4.41
CA GLN A 302 0.56 -15.36 4.58
C GLN A 302 -0.95 -15.33 4.47
N TYR A 303 -1.52 -16.38 3.84
CA TYR A 303 -2.97 -16.50 3.60
C TYR A 303 -3.56 -15.38 2.73
N GLN A 304 -2.72 -14.71 1.94
CA GLN A 304 -3.09 -13.72 0.95
C GLN A 304 -2.68 -14.22 -0.45
N TYR A 305 -3.53 -14.00 -1.43
CA TYR A 305 -3.38 -14.63 -2.74
C TYR A 305 -3.77 -13.67 -3.86
N MET A 306 -3.03 -13.71 -4.96
CA MET A 306 -3.44 -13.10 -6.21
C MET A 306 -4.11 -14.16 -7.10
N TYR A 307 -5.33 -13.91 -7.54
CA TYR A 307 -6.08 -14.75 -8.45
C TYR A 307 -6.05 -14.17 -9.85
N LEU A 308 -5.74 -15.00 -10.85
CA LEU A 308 -5.78 -14.64 -12.26
C LEU A 308 -7.09 -15.11 -12.87
N LEU A 309 -7.95 -14.18 -13.21
CA LEU A 309 -9.24 -14.39 -13.84
C LEU A 309 -9.15 -13.98 -15.31
N TYR A 310 -9.70 -14.77 -16.21
CA TYR A 310 -9.63 -14.58 -17.65
C TYR A 310 -11.03 -14.35 -18.21
N LYS A 311 -11.18 -13.32 -19.05
CA LYS A 311 -12.38 -13.10 -19.86
C LYS A 311 -12.23 -13.86 -21.18
N PRO A 312 -13.08 -14.85 -21.50
CA PRO A 312 -13.04 -15.58 -22.77
C PRO A 312 -13.16 -14.64 -23.99
N ARG A 313 -12.67 -15.15 -25.15
CA ARG A 313 -12.85 -14.49 -26.44
C ARG A 313 -14.27 -14.66 -26.95
#